data_80dc231dea9e71eb6dee49224f707c22
#
_entry.id   80dc231dea9e71eb6dee49224f707c22
#
_cell.length_a   1.000
_cell.length_b   1.000
_cell.length_c   1.000
_cell.angle_alpha   90.00
_cell.angle_beta   90.00
_cell.angle_gamma   90.00
#
_symmetry.space_group_name_H-M   'P 1'
#
loop_
_entity.id
_entity.type
_entity.pdbx_description
1 polymer ?
#
loop_
_entity_poly.entity_id
_entity_poly.type
_entity_poly.pdbx_seq_one_letter_code
_entity_poly.pdbx_strand_id
1 'polypeptide(L)'
;MLCKAREGRGDRINGGNPMTRREAREHCFKMLFCQDFYPAEEKGDQLEWYFEAPLEDETDHNGIDVVLHEVTAKDEEKSELGAKVEKIMSLIPEIDETINSVAEGWKTNRMGTVELTILRLAVYELKHDAEVPDKVAINEAVELAKKFGGDDAPAFVNGILAKLV
;
A
#
# COMPACT_ATOMS: atom_id res chain seq x y z
N MET A 1 -24.49 -20.68 -3.06
CA MET A 1 -25.47 -19.79 -2.40
C MET A 1 -25.32 -18.41 -3.01
N LEU A 2 -26.31 -17.99 -3.75
CA LEU A 2 -26.34 -16.69 -4.42
C LEU A 2 -26.55 -15.59 -3.36
N CYS A 3 -25.56 -14.76 -3.12
CA CYS A 3 -25.75 -13.49 -2.42
C CYS A 3 -26.60 -12.59 -3.32
N LYS A 4 -27.82 -12.32 -2.90
CA LYS A 4 -28.70 -11.35 -3.52
C LYS A 4 -28.03 -9.98 -3.46
N ALA A 5 -27.76 -9.40 -4.63
CA ALA A 5 -27.47 -7.99 -4.77
C ALA A 5 -28.58 -7.18 -4.09
N ARG A 6 -28.23 -6.40 -3.08
CA ARG A 6 -29.10 -5.33 -2.60
C ARG A 6 -29.01 -4.18 -3.60
N GLU A 7 -29.98 -4.15 -4.51
CA GLU A 7 -30.33 -2.93 -5.23
C GLU A 7 -30.78 -1.87 -4.21
N GLY A 8 -30.19 -0.70 -4.29
CA GLY A 8 -30.75 0.52 -3.72
C GLY A 8 -29.98 1.11 -2.57
N ARG A 9 -28.84 1.70 -2.83
CA ARG A 9 -28.46 2.97 -2.20
C ARG A 9 -27.91 3.87 -3.30
N GLY A 10 -28.67 4.95 -3.50
CA GLY A 10 -28.45 5.93 -4.52
C GLY A 10 -27.01 6.42 -4.60
N ASP A 11 -26.61 6.74 -5.81
CA ASP A 11 -25.44 7.52 -6.14
C ASP A 11 -25.22 8.63 -5.13
N ARG A 12 -24.46 8.36 -4.07
CA ARG A 12 -23.75 9.44 -3.41
C ARG A 12 -22.68 9.85 -4.40
N ILE A 13 -23.05 10.80 -5.23
CA ILE A 13 -22.10 11.62 -5.98
C ILE A 13 -21.25 12.29 -4.92
N ASN A 14 -20.22 11.57 -4.44
CA ASN A 14 -19.18 12.19 -3.67
C ASN A 14 -18.39 13.07 -4.62
N GLY A 15 -18.78 14.35 -4.67
CA GLY A 15 -17.92 15.43 -5.08
C GLY A 15 -16.76 15.56 -4.09
N GLY A 16 -16.14 14.43 -3.72
CA GLY A 16 -14.99 14.37 -2.85
C GLY A 16 -13.79 15.01 -3.53
N ASN A 17 -12.99 15.73 -2.75
CA ASN A 17 -11.69 16.19 -3.18
C ASN A 17 -10.90 14.98 -3.75
N PRO A 18 -10.05 15.22 -4.77
CA PRO A 18 -9.16 14.18 -5.26
C PRO A 18 -8.30 13.63 -4.12
N MET A 19 -7.96 12.35 -4.21
CA MET A 19 -7.09 11.68 -3.25
C MET A 19 -5.76 12.41 -3.12
N THR A 20 -5.32 12.66 -1.90
CA THR A 20 -4.00 13.24 -1.67
C THR A 20 -2.90 12.26 -2.01
N ARG A 21 -1.69 12.75 -2.32
CA ARG A 21 -0.53 11.89 -2.58
C ARG A 21 -0.19 10.99 -1.38
N ARG A 22 -0.41 11.46 -0.16
CA ARG A 22 -0.21 10.67 1.06
C ARG A 22 -1.23 9.54 1.19
N GLU A 23 -2.51 9.82 0.93
CA GLU A 23 -3.55 8.79 0.90
C GLU A 23 -3.30 7.75 -0.19
N ALA A 24 -2.93 8.19 -1.39
CA ALA A 24 -2.58 7.30 -2.49
C ALA A 24 -1.40 6.39 -2.14
N ARG A 25 -0.37 6.93 -1.48
CA ARG A 25 0.79 6.15 -1.03
C ARG A 25 0.41 5.13 0.04
N GLU A 26 -0.44 5.50 0.98
CA GLU A 26 -0.93 4.59 2.01
C GLU A 26 -1.75 3.44 1.40
N HIS A 27 -2.62 3.71 0.44
CA HIS A 27 -3.34 2.66 -0.29
C HIS A 27 -2.40 1.77 -1.10
N CYS A 28 -1.40 2.35 -1.76
CA CYS A 28 -0.38 1.59 -2.48
C CYS A 28 0.39 0.64 -1.54
N PHE A 29 0.77 1.11 -0.36
CA PHE A 29 1.39 0.28 0.68
C PHE A 29 0.47 -0.88 1.09
N LYS A 30 -0.79 -0.62 1.40
CA LYS A 30 -1.75 -1.65 1.80
C LYS A 30 -1.98 -2.69 0.70
N MET A 31 -2.08 -2.27 -0.55
CA MET A 31 -2.24 -3.16 -1.70
C MET A 31 -1.01 -4.05 -1.87
N LEU A 32 0.19 -3.50 -1.80
CA LEU A 32 1.45 -4.26 -1.86
C LEU A 32 1.58 -5.23 -0.68
N PHE A 33 1.25 -4.81 0.52
CA PHE A 33 1.29 -5.64 1.71
C PHE A 33 0.40 -6.88 1.58
N CYS A 34 -0.82 -6.70 1.07
CA CYS A 34 -1.76 -7.79 0.87
C CYS A 34 -1.26 -8.81 -0.16
N GLN A 35 -0.50 -8.38 -1.17
CA GLN A 35 -0.03 -9.26 -2.25
C GLN A 35 0.89 -10.40 -1.78
N ASP A 36 1.62 -10.21 -0.69
CA ASP A 36 2.52 -11.23 -0.16
C ASP A 36 1.77 -12.44 0.43
N PHE A 37 0.48 -12.30 0.71
CA PHE A 37 -0.36 -13.35 1.30
C PHE A 37 -1.11 -14.19 0.27
N TYR A 38 -1.01 -13.87 -1.02
CA TYR A 38 -1.76 -14.54 -2.08
C TYR A 38 -0.85 -15.23 -3.08
N PRO A 39 -1.28 -16.39 -3.64
CA PRO A 39 -0.57 -17.05 -4.73
C PRO A 39 -0.47 -16.14 -5.96
N ALA A 40 0.54 -16.38 -6.79
CA ALA A 40 0.81 -15.54 -7.96
C ALA A 40 -0.37 -15.44 -8.94
N GLU A 41 -1.15 -16.50 -9.09
CA GLU A 41 -2.33 -16.58 -9.94
C GLU A 41 -3.52 -15.74 -9.45
N GLU A 42 -3.58 -15.43 -8.16
CA GLU A 42 -4.67 -14.66 -7.56
C GLU A 42 -4.34 -13.17 -7.38
N LYS A 43 -3.09 -12.76 -7.63
CA LYS A 43 -2.63 -11.40 -7.35
C LYS A 43 -3.35 -10.33 -8.16
N GLY A 44 -3.70 -10.62 -9.41
CA GLY A 44 -4.48 -9.71 -10.25
C GLY A 44 -5.88 -9.46 -9.69
N ASP A 45 -6.58 -10.52 -9.32
CA ASP A 45 -7.94 -10.45 -8.77
C ASP A 45 -7.94 -9.71 -7.44
N GLN A 46 -6.89 -9.85 -6.62
CA GLN A 46 -6.75 -9.16 -5.34
C GLN A 46 -6.64 -7.65 -5.49
N LEU A 47 -6.03 -7.14 -6.56
CA LEU A 47 -5.96 -5.71 -6.82
C LEU A 47 -7.35 -5.13 -7.13
N GLU A 48 -8.17 -5.86 -7.88
CA GLU A 48 -9.56 -5.48 -8.13
C GLU A 48 -10.38 -5.52 -6.83
N TRP A 49 -10.25 -6.59 -6.07
CA TRP A 49 -10.99 -6.78 -4.81
C TRP A 49 -10.63 -5.75 -3.73
N TYR A 50 -9.41 -5.22 -3.73
CA TYR A 50 -9.03 -4.18 -2.78
C TYR A 50 -9.95 -2.96 -2.85
N PHE A 51 -10.39 -2.58 -4.05
CA PHE A 51 -11.28 -1.44 -4.26
C PHE A 51 -12.76 -1.80 -4.11
N GLU A 52 -13.10 -3.07 -4.31
CA GLU A 52 -14.46 -3.59 -4.22
C GLU A 52 -14.74 -4.28 -2.89
N ALA A 53 -13.71 -4.44 -2.03
CA ALA A 53 -13.85 -5.14 -0.77
C ALA A 53 -15.06 -4.58 -0.02
N PRO A 54 -16.08 -5.42 0.22
CA PRO A 54 -17.21 -4.98 1.00
C PRO A 54 -16.70 -4.59 2.38
N LEU A 55 -17.19 -3.48 2.86
CA LEU A 55 -17.09 -3.09 4.23
C LEU A 55 -17.42 -4.31 5.09
N GLU A 56 -16.47 -4.82 5.84
CA GLU A 56 -16.81 -5.74 6.92
C GLU A 56 -17.58 -4.92 7.93
N ASP A 57 -18.89 -5.12 7.94
CA ASP A 57 -19.79 -4.52 8.91
C ASP A 57 -19.52 -5.19 10.25
N GLU A 58 -18.59 -4.65 11.04
CA GLU A 58 -18.61 -4.92 12.47
C GLU A 58 -19.65 -4.02 13.12
N THR A 59 -20.62 -4.61 13.73
CA THR A 59 -21.55 -3.91 14.62
C THR A 59 -20.81 -3.56 15.91
N ASP A 60 -20.81 -2.28 16.26
CA ASP A 60 -20.32 -1.86 17.58
C ASP A 60 -21.20 -2.41 18.72
N HIS A 61 -20.79 -2.18 19.96
CA HIS A 61 -21.50 -2.65 21.16
C HIS A 61 -22.95 -2.10 21.27
N ASN A 62 -23.32 -1.13 20.44
CA ASN A 62 -24.64 -0.52 20.39
C ASN A 62 -25.48 -1.00 19.21
N GLY A 63 -24.95 -1.93 18.40
CA GLY A 63 -25.62 -2.44 17.20
C GLY A 63 -25.57 -1.49 16.02
N ILE A 64 -24.61 -0.55 16.00
CA ILE A 64 -24.39 0.37 14.89
C ILE A 64 -23.31 -0.22 13.96
N ASP A 65 -23.61 -0.31 12.66
CA ASP A 65 -22.67 -0.77 11.64
C ASP A 65 -21.49 0.20 11.54
N VAL A 66 -20.29 -0.27 11.84
CA VAL A 66 -19.04 0.49 11.72
C VAL A 66 -18.34 0.12 10.43
N VAL A 67 -18.10 1.11 9.60
CA VAL A 67 -17.33 0.97 8.36
C VAL A 67 -15.85 0.91 8.70
N LEU A 68 -15.23 -0.25 8.59
CA LEU A 68 -13.82 -0.45 8.91
C LEU A 68 -12.87 -0.08 7.78
N HIS A 69 -13.32 -0.17 6.53
CA HIS A 69 -12.52 0.14 5.35
C HIS A 69 -13.40 0.73 4.25
N GLU A 70 -13.14 1.96 3.89
CA GLU A 70 -13.76 2.61 2.75
C GLU A 70 -12.66 3.22 1.88
N VAL A 71 -12.53 2.77 0.63
CA VAL A 71 -11.67 3.42 -0.35
C VAL A 71 -12.53 4.33 -1.20
N THR A 72 -12.60 5.60 -0.82
CA THR A 72 -13.21 6.65 -1.63
C THR A 72 -12.22 7.14 -2.66
N ALA A 73 -12.22 6.52 -3.85
CA ALA A 73 -11.37 6.91 -4.95
C ALA A 73 -12.19 6.95 -6.25
N LYS A 74 -11.81 7.86 -7.14
CA LYS A 74 -12.35 7.90 -8.50
C LYS A 74 -11.80 6.72 -9.31
N ASP A 75 -12.51 6.29 -10.35
CA ASP A 75 -12.08 5.16 -11.18
C ASP A 75 -10.70 5.38 -11.81
N GLU A 76 -10.37 6.62 -12.20
CA GLU A 76 -9.05 6.98 -12.70
C GLU A 76 -7.96 6.78 -11.63
N GLU A 77 -8.21 7.24 -10.40
CA GLU A 77 -7.28 7.08 -9.27
C GLU A 77 -7.08 5.60 -8.89
N LYS A 78 -8.14 4.79 -8.93
CA LYS A 78 -8.05 3.34 -8.73
C LYS A 78 -7.20 2.68 -9.81
N SER A 79 -7.40 3.05 -11.06
CA SER A 79 -6.63 2.55 -12.20
C SER A 79 -5.15 2.91 -12.09
N GLU A 80 -4.83 4.14 -11.72
CA GLU A 80 -3.45 4.60 -11.52
C GLU A 80 -2.76 3.87 -10.36
N LEU A 81 -3.46 3.68 -9.24
CA LEU A 81 -2.95 2.92 -8.10
C LEU A 81 -2.69 1.46 -8.47
N GLY A 82 -3.62 0.80 -9.14
CA GLY A 82 -3.48 -0.58 -9.59
C GLY A 82 -2.28 -0.75 -10.54
N ALA A 83 -2.13 0.14 -11.51
CA ALA A 83 -1.00 0.14 -12.44
C ALA A 83 0.33 0.36 -11.73
N LYS A 84 0.39 1.27 -10.76
CA LYS A 84 1.60 1.50 -9.94
C LYS A 84 1.97 0.26 -9.13
N VAL A 85 1.01 -0.37 -8.48
CA VAL A 85 1.24 -1.59 -7.69
C VAL A 85 1.74 -2.73 -8.58
N GLU A 86 1.11 -2.97 -9.72
CA GLU A 86 1.55 -3.99 -10.68
C GLU A 86 2.97 -3.74 -11.16
N LYS A 87 3.32 -2.49 -11.45
CA LYS A 87 4.68 -2.13 -11.87
C LYS A 87 5.70 -2.38 -10.76
N ILE A 88 5.40 -2.01 -9.52
CA ILE A 88 6.27 -2.30 -8.38
C ILE A 88 6.45 -3.82 -8.23
N MET A 89 5.38 -4.60 -8.32
CA MET A 89 5.43 -6.05 -8.22
C MET A 89 6.32 -6.68 -9.29
N SER A 90 6.29 -6.17 -10.50
CA SER A 90 7.16 -6.63 -11.59
C SER A 90 8.64 -6.33 -11.37
N LEU A 91 8.95 -5.32 -10.55
CA LEU A 91 10.31 -4.87 -10.23
C LEU A 91 10.83 -5.38 -8.87
N ILE A 92 10.06 -6.18 -8.15
CA ILE A 92 10.44 -6.68 -6.82
C ILE A 92 11.83 -7.32 -6.81
N PRO A 93 12.23 -8.19 -7.76
CA PRO A 93 13.57 -8.77 -7.76
C PRO A 93 14.68 -7.73 -7.83
N GLU A 94 14.54 -6.71 -8.67
CA GLU A 94 15.49 -5.61 -8.81
C GLU A 94 15.50 -4.70 -7.57
N ILE A 95 14.33 -4.42 -7.04
CA ILE A 95 14.16 -3.61 -5.82
C ILE A 95 14.79 -4.31 -4.62
N ASP A 96 14.54 -5.60 -4.45
CA ASP A 96 15.12 -6.39 -3.36
C ASP A 96 16.64 -6.49 -3.47
N GLU A 97 17.19 -6.60 -4.67
CA GLU A 97 18.64 -6.55 -4.90
C GLU A 97 19.23 -5.19 -4.47
N THR A 98 18.55 -4.09 -4.81
CA THR A 98 18.92 -2.74 -4.39
C THR A 98 18.91 -2.61 -2.87
N ILE A 99 17.87 -3.08 -2.20
CA ILE A 99 17.77 -3.07 -0.73
C ILE A 99 18.91 -3.91 -0.12
N ASN A 100 19.13 -5.12 -0.64
CA ASN A 100 20.16 -6.02 -0.14
C ASN A 100 21.59 -5.47 -0.31
N SER A 101 21.81 -4.62 -1.30
CA SER A 101 23.12 -3.99 -1.52
C SER A 101 23.56 -3.08 -0.38
N VAL A 102 22.62 -2.51 0.35
CA VAL A 102 22.85 -1.55 1.45
C VAL A 102 22.44 -2.06 2.83
N ALA A 103 21.68 -3.16 2.89
CA ALA A 103 21.21 -3.76 4.13
C ALA A 103 22.29 -4.64 4.75
N GLU A 104 23.01 -4.09 5.71
CA GLU A 104 24.05 -4.81 6.45
C GLU A 104 23.42 -5.72 7.51
N GLY A 105 23.64 -7.05 7.39
CA GLY A 105 23.19 -8.04 8.37
C GLY A 105 21.71 -8.42 8.32
N TRP A 106 20.86 -7.62 7.69
CA TRP A 106 19.43 -7.85 7.56
C TRP A 106 19.01 -7.83 6.09
N LYS A 107 19.12 -8.97 5.44
CA LYS A 107 18.66 -9.13 4.05
C LYS A 107 17.14 -9.19 3.97
N THR A 108 16.58 -8.94 2.79
CA THR A 108 15.12 -8.89 2.57
C THR A 108 14.37 -10.13 3.05
N ASN A 109 15.00 -11.30 2.99
CA ASN A 109 14.41 -12.57 3.46
C ASN A 109 14.28 -12.66 5.01
N ARG A 110 14.90 -11.75 5.75
CA ARG A 110 14.83 -11.68 7.23
C ARG A 110 14.06 -10.46 7.74
N MET A 111 13.69 -9.56 6.85
CA MET A 111 12.92 -8.37 7.22
C MET A 111 11.47 -8.71 7.52
N GLY A 112 10.85 -7.99 8.46
CA GLY A 112 9.41 -8.03 8.66
C GLY A 112 8.66 -7.57 7.41
N THR A 113 7.48 -8.12 7.18
CA THR A 113 6.69 -7.85 5.97
C THR A 113 6.31 -6.37 5.84
N VAL A 114 6.02 -5.71 6.97
CA VAL A 114 5.68 -4.27 6.98
C VAL A 114 6.87 -3.43 6.52
N GLU A 115 8.03 -3.60 7.15
CA GLU A 115 9.24 -2.86 6.83
C GLU A 115 9.69 -3.11 5.38
N LEU A 116 9.66 -4.36 4.95
CA LEU A 116 10.03 -4.73 3.58
C LEU A 116 9.09 -4.11 2.54
N THR A 117 7.78 -4.12 2.79
CA THR A 117 6.80 -3.50 1.89
C THR A 117 7.01 -1.99 1.79
N ILE A 118 7.26 -1.32 2.90
CA ILE A 118 7.58 0.11 2.94
C ILE A 118 8.85 0.40 2.14
N LEU A 119 9.91 -0.39 2.36
CA LEU A 119 11.17 -0.25 1.63
C LEU A 119 11.01 -0.46 0.13
N ARG A 120 10.25 -1.47 -0.29
CA ARG A 120 9.97 -1.72 -1.71
C ARG A 120 9.28 -0.54 -2.37
N LEU A 121 8.24 0.02 -1.73
CA LEU A 121 7.56 1.21 -2.23
C LEU A 121 8.49 2.41 -2.32
N ALA A 122 9.26 2.69 -1.27
CA ALA A 122 10.16 3.82 -1.23
C ALA A 122 11.30 3.71 -2.25
N VAL A 123 11.89 2.54 -2.42
CA VAL A 123 12.94 2.30 -3.44
C VAL A 123 12.38 2.48 -4.84
N TYR A 124 11.16 2.03 -5.08
CA TYR A 124 10.48 2.31 -6.36
C TYR A 124 10.36 3.82 -6.60
N GLU A 125 9.91 4.58 -5.61
CA GLU A 125 9.81 6.04 -5.74
C GLU A 125 11.17 6.70 -5.96
N LEU A 126 12.22 6.26 -5.26
CA LEU A 126 13.57 6.81 -5.41
C LEU A 126 14.21 6.53 -6.78
N LYS A 127 13.94 5.38 -7.38
CA LYS A 127 14.65 4.92 -8.58
C LYS A 127 13.82 4.98 -9.86
N HIS A 128 12.51 4.94 -9.77
CA HIS A 128 11.61 4.78 -10.91
C HIS A 128 10.53 5.86 -11.01
N ASP A 129 10.39 6.74 -10.02
CA ASP A 129 9.40 7.81 -10.00
C ASP A 129 10.08 9.18 -9.88
N ALA A 130 10.37 9.78 -11.03
CA ALA A 130 11.06 11.08 -11.10
C ALA A 130 10.20 12.25 -10.56
N GLU A 131 8.91 12.05 -10.37
CA GLU A 131 8.01 13.09 -9.83
C GLU A 131 8.10 13.21 -8.31
N VAL A 132 8.64 12.19 -7.63
CA VAL A 132 8.79 12.17 -6.19
C VAL A 132 10.23 12.53 -5.82
N PRO A 133 10.46 13.68 -5.15
CA PRO A 133 11.79 14.02 -4.64
C PRO A 133 12.29 13.01 -3.59
N ASP A 134 13.57 12.72 -3.57
CA ASP A 134 14.18 11.73 -2.66
C ASP A 134 13.82 11.98 -1.19
N LYS A 135 13.88 13.24 -0.75
CA LYS A 135 13.50 13.59 0.63
C LYS A 135 12.05 13.29 0.94
N VAL A 136 11.16 13.46 -0.02
CA VAL A 136 9.72 13.17 0.15
C VAL A 136 9.53 11.66 0.24
N ALA A 137 10.16 10.88 -0.64
CA ALA A 137 10.08 9.42 -0.62
C ALA A 137 10.53 8.85 0.73
N ILE A 138 11.66 9.32 1.24
CA ILE A 138 12.22 8.89 2.54
C ILE A 138 11.31 9.31 3.69
N ASN A 139 10.90 10.57 3.75
CA ASN A 139 10.04 11.07 4.83
C ASN A 139 8.69 10.33 4.87
N GLU A 140 8.07 10.11 3.74
CA GLU A 140 6.79 9.40 3.68
C GLU A 140 6.93 7.91 4.04
N ALA A 141 8.05 7.27 3.69
CA ALA A 141 8.36 5.92 4.14
C ALA A 141 8.51 5.85 5.66
N VAL A 142 9.17 6.82 6.28
CA VAL A 142 9.29 6.92 7.74
C VAL A 142 7.92 7.14 8.38
N GLU A 143 7.05 7.96 7.81
CA GLU A 143 5.68 8.15 8.31
C GLU A 143 4.84 6.86 8.23
N LEU A 144 4.96 6.08 7.14
CA LEU A 144 4.34 4.77 7.04
C LEU A 144 4.86 3.80 8.11
N ALA A 145 6.18 3.83 8.36
CA ALA A 145 6.80 3.00 9.40
C ALA A 145 6.32 3.39 10.81
N LYS A 146 6.09 4.66 11.08
CA LYS A 146 5.49 5.13 12.35
C LYS A 146 4.04 4.66 12.51
N LYS A 147 3.29 4.63 11.41
CA LYS A 147 1.86 4.28 11.42
C LYS A 147 1.62 2.78 11.52
N PHE A 148 2.38 1.98 10.77
CA PHE A 148 2.13 0.55 10.59
C PHE A 148 3.19 -0.37 11.17
N GLY A 149 4.39 0.11 11.44
CA GLY A 149 5.51 -0.66 11.98
C GLY A 149 5.60 -0.61 13.50
N GLY A 150 6.53 -1.39 14.05
CA GLY A 150 6.90 -1.32 15.46
C GLY A 150 7.78 -0.11 15.78
N ASP A 151 8.18 0.03 17.05
CA ASP A 151 8.92 1.18 17.57
C ASP A 151 10.26 1.43 16.84
N ASP A 152 10.92 0.36 16.41
CA ASP A 152 12.22 0.44 15.72
C ASP A 152 12.11 0.62 14.19
N ALA A 153 10.91 0.42 13.63
CA ALA A 153 10.70 0.45 12.18
C ALA A 153 11.07 1.79 11.53
N PRO A 154 10.71 2.96 12.07
CA PRO A 154 11.08 4.25 11.47
C PRO A 154 12.59 4.44 11.32
N ALA A 155 13.36 4.14 12.38
CA ALA A 155 14.82 4.25 12.35
C ALA A 155 15.46 3.24 11.38
N PHE A 156 14.96 2.03 11.34
CA PHE A 156 15.41 0.97 10.43
C PHE A 156 15.18 1.35 8.96
N VAL A 157 13.98 1.79 8.61
CA VAL A 157 13.63 2.22 7.26
C VAL A 157 14.46 3.43 6.82
N ASN A 158 14.56 4.44 7.68
CA ASN A 158 15.37 5.62 7.38
C ASN A 158 16.84 5.26 7.17
N GLY A 159 17.40 4.38 8.02
CA GLY A 159 18.80 3.96 7.94
C GLY A 159 19.14 3.26 6.62
N ILE A 160 18.24 2.44 6.08
CA ILE A 160 18.44 1.78 4.79
C ILE A 160 18.30 2.78 3.64
N LEU A 161 17.23 3.57 3.63
CA LEU A 161 16.95 4.50 2.53
C LEU A 161 17.99 5.62 2.41
N ALA A 162 18.54 6.10 3.53
CA ALA A 162 19.59 7.12 3.54
C ALA A 162 20.89 6.67 2.85
N LYS A 163 21.14 5.37 2.73
CA LYS A 163 22.29 4.82 2.01
C LYS A 163 22.11 4.76 0.49
N LEU A 164 20.91 4.99 0.01
CA LEU A 164 20.55 4.91 -1.42
C LEU A 164 20.55 6.28 -2.13
N VAL A 165 20.71 7.35 -1.38
CA VAL A 165 20.69 8.74 -1.87
C VAL A 165 22.00 9.48 -1.60
#